data_1d24d808619e0fd0a290aeb1b7734fd6
#
_entry.id   1d24d808619e0fd0a290aeb1b7734fd6
#
_cell.length_a   1.000
_cell.length_b   1.000
_cell.length_c   1.000
_cell.angle_alpha   90.00
_cell.angle_beta   90.00
_cell.angle_gamma   90.00
#
_symmetry.space_group_name_H-M   'P 1'
#
loop_
_entity.id
_entity.type
_entity.pdbx_description
1 polymer ?
#
loop_
_entity_poly.entity_id
_entity_poly.type
_entity_poly.pdbx_seq_one_letter_code
_entity_poly.pdbx_strand_id
1 'polypeptide(L)'
;NQNVTGLAMTTFGVGVGNFFGGSLIKLTGSEVPSIALSATSGYFAKSLPFAKSLGWFGQIFLSYGFLAYLAIILALLTSYFLKHTRPGLHLRSVGESASTADAAGINVTKYKYLATCIGSMIAGLGGLYYVMDYANGVWSNNAFGDRGWLAIALVIFTIWRPNVSVLASILFGGLYILYLYIPTGMDHMEYQELYKM
;
A
#
# COMPACT_ATOMS: atom_id res chain seq x y z
N ASN A 1 24.67 -8.57 -1.80
CA ASN A 1 23.58 -9.22 -1.05
C ASN A 1 22.32 -8.37 -1.18
N GLN A 2 21.36 -8.81 -2.01
CA GLN A 2 20.15 -8.04 -2.35
C GLN A 2 19.30 -7.68 -1.13
N ASN A 3 19.23 -8.55 -0.13
CA ASN A 3 18.46 -8.32 1.10
C ASN A 3 19.04 -7.16 1.93
N VAL A 4 20.38 -7.12 2.06
CA VAL A 4 21.05 -6.04 2.79
C VAL A 4 20.88 -4.70 2.07
N THR A 5 20.98 -4.70 0.74
CA THR A 5 20.73 -3.49 -0.07
C THR A 5 19.28 -3.01 0.10
N GLY A 6 18.31 -3.93 0.12
CA GLY A 6 16.90 -3.60 0.35
C GLY A 6 16.67 -2.94 1.72
N LEU A 7 17.25 -3.50 2.78
CA LEU A 7 17.18 -2.92 4.13
C LEU A 7 17.84 -1.54 4.20
N ALA A 8 19.01 -1.38 3.60
CA ALA A 8 19.71 -0.09 3.55
C ALA A 8 18.87 0.98 2.82
N MET A 9 18.25 0.61 1.69
CA MET A 9 17.35 1.50 0.92
C MET A 9 16.09 1.87 1.72
N THR A 10 15.53 0.94 2.48
CA THR A 10 14.38 1.21 3.34
C THR A 10 14.74 2.23 4.42
N THR A 11 15.86 2.01 5.13
CA THR A 11 16.35 2.95 6.16
C THR A 11 16.65 4.33 5.57
N PHE A 12 17.31 4.36 4.41
CA PHE A 12 17.57 5.61 3.68
C PHE A 12 16.26 6.32 3.30
N GLY A 13 15.29 5.60 2.75
CA GLY A 13 13.99 6.17 2.35
C GLY A 13 13.22 6.77 3.54
N VAL A 14 13.19 6.07 4.67
CA VAL A 14 12.58 6.58 5.91
C VAL A 14 13.32 7.82 6.41
N GLY A 15 14.66 7.81 6.40
CA GLY A 15 15.48 8.95 6.79
C GLY A 15 15.22 10.19 5.91
N VAL A 16 15.17 10.01 4.60
CA VAL A 16 14.84 11.08 3.64
C VAL A 16 13.43 11.61 3.87
N GLY A 17 12.44 10.72 4.04
CA GLY A 17 11.06 11.11 4.31
C GLY A 17 10.92 11.93 5.59
N ASN A 18 11.55 11.50 6.67
CA ASN A 18 11.54 12.22 7.95
C ASN A 18 12.30 13.55 7.87
N PHE A 19 13.42 13.60 7.15
CA PHE A 19 14.18 14.84 6.96
C PHE A 19 13.38 15.90 6.21
N PHE A 20 12.80 15.56 5.06
CA PHE A 20 11.99 16.50 4.30
C PHE A 20 10.70 16.86 5.05
N GLY A 21 10.03 15.89 5.65
CA GLY A 21 8.85 16.15 6.46
C GLY A 21 9.14 17.05 7.66
N GLY A 22 10.22 16.79 8.40
CA GLY A 22 10.65 17.64 9.49
C GLY A 22 11.02 19.07 9.04
N SER A 23 11.62 19.21 7.86
CA SER A 23 11.92 20.52 7.28
C SER A 23 10.67 21.30 6.91
N LEU A 24 9.66 20.63 6.35
CA LEU A 24 8.37 21.23 6.03
C LEU A 24 7.60 21.65 7.28
N ILE A 25 7.65 20.88 8.36
CA ILE A 25 7.06 21.25 9.67
C ILE A 25 7.66 22.58 10.16
N LYS A 26 8.97 22.72 10.10
CA LYS A 26 9.64 23.96 10.49
C LYS A 26 9.24 25.16 9.63
N LEU A 27 9.05 24.96 8.32
CA LEU A 27 8.62 26.01 7.40
C LEU A 27 7.17 26.45 7.64
N THR A 28 6.29 25.53 8.07
CA THR A 28 4.89 25.84 8.39
C THR A 28 4.71 26.46 9.77
N GLY A 29 5.79 26.55 10.58
CA GLY A 29 5.73 27.13 11.92
C GLY A 29 4.89 26.33 12.92
N SER A 30 4.64 25.05 12.63
CA SER A 30 3.85 24.18 13.50
C SER A 30 4.70 23.74 14.70
N GLU A 31 4.21 23.95 15.92
CA GLU A 31 4.85 23.47 17.16
C GLU A 31 4.70 21.95 17.34
N VAL A 32 3.73 21.35 16.64
CA VAL A 32 3.46 19.91 16.71
C VAL A 32 4.23 19.21 15.58
N PRO A 33 4.89 18.06 15.81
CA PRO A 33 5.65 17.31 14.80
C PRO A 33 4.71 16.61 13.79
N SER A 34 3.73 17.34 13.26
CA SER A 34 2.75 16.86 12.28
C SER A 34 2.36 17.99 11.33
N ILE A 35 2.01 17.60 10.10
CA ILE A 35 1.46 18.51 9.09
C ILE A 35 0.00 18.14 8.89
N ALA A 36 -0.90 19.09 9.15
CA ALA A 36 -2.32 18.89 8.94
C ALA A 36 -2.75 19.40 7.55
N LEU A 37 -3.16 18.48 6.69
CA LEU A 37 -3.69 18.73 5.34
C LEU A 37 -5.20 18.41 5.28
N SER A 38 -5.93 18.67 6.36
CA SER A 38 -7.34 18.29 6.51
C SER A 38 -8.24 18.87 5.41
N ALA A 39 -7.99 20.10 4.96
CA ALA A 39 -8.71 20.70 3.86
C ALA A 39 -8.53 19.92 2.54
N THR A 40 -7.32 19.44 2.27
CA THR A 40 -7.00 18.67 1.05
C THR A 40 -7.48 17.23 1.17
N SER A 41 -7.40 16.61 2.34
CA SER A 41 -7.87 15.24 2.58
C SER A 41 -9.36 15.07 2.32
N GLY A 42 -10.16 16.10 2.58
CA GLY A 42 -11.59 16.09 2.29
C GLY A 42 -11.94 15.88 0.81
N TYR A 43 -11.04 16.21 -0.11
CA TYR A 43 -11.23 15.90 -1.54
C TYR A 43 -10.92 14.45 -1.87
N PHE A 44 -9.96 13.82 -1.17
CA PHE A 44 -9.56 12.42 -1.37
C PHE A 44 -10.51 11.44 -0.70
N ALA A 45 -11.01 11.76 0.48
CA ALA A 45 -11.96 10.95 1.25
C ALA A 45 -13.41 11.10 0.78
N LYS A 46 -13.67 11.92 -0.25
CA LYS A 46 -15.04 12.17 -0.74
C LYS A 46 -15.61 10.90 -1.37
N SER A 47 -16.73 10.41 -0.83
CA SER A 47 -17.49 9.31 -1.39
C SER A 47 -18.02 9.66 -2.79
N LEU A 48 -18.13 8.66 -3.66
CA LEU A 48 -18.70 8.85 -5.00
C LEU A 48 -20.15 9.35 -4.90
N PRO A 49 -20.56 10.31 -5.75
CA PRO A 49 -21.87 10.94 -5.68
C PRO A 49 -23.04 9.95 -5.80
N PHE A 50 -22.82 8.81 -6.46
CA PHE A 50 -23.81 7.74 -6.62
C PHE A 50 -23.94 6.82 -5.38
N ALA A 51 -23.07 6.92 -4.40
CA ALA A 51 -23.10 6.05 -3.22
C ALA A 51 -24.42 6.18 -2.43
N LYS A 52 -25.00 7.38 -2.40
CA LYS A 52 -26.27 7.67 -1.68
C LYS A 52 -27.52 7.14 -2.40
N SER A 53 -27.47 6.98 -3.73
CA SER A 53 -28.65 6.55 -4.50
C SER A 53 -28.87 5.03 -4.51
N LEU A 54 -27.82 4.23 -4.20
CA LEU A 54 -27.90 2.78 -4.15
C LEU A 54 -28.23 2.20 -2.76
N GLY A 55 -28.63 3.00 -1.81
CA GLY A 55 -29.01 2.56 -0.45
C GLY A 55 -27.89 1.84 0.29
N TRP A 56 -28.19 0.72 0.98
CA TRP A 56 -27.26 -0.06 1.77
C TRP A 56 -26.04 -0.60 0.97
N PHE A 57 -26.26 -1.03 -0.25
CA PHE A 57 -25.18 -1.52 -1.12
C PHE A 57 -24.18 -0.41 -1.50
N GLY A 58 -24.69 0.79 -1.77
CA GLY A 58 -23.87 1.95 -2.08
C GLY A 58 -23.00 2.40 -0.92
N GLN A 59 -23.53 2.32 0.30
CA GLN A 59 -22.79 2.67 1.51
C GLN A 59 -21.64 1.70 1.79
N ILE A 60 -21.80 0.41 1.53
CA ILE A 60 -20.75 -0.59 1.77
C ILE A 60 -19.67 -0.56 0.68
N PHE A 61 -20.05 -0.43 -0.60
CA PHE A 61 -19.11 -0.59 -1.71
C PHE A 61 -18.64 0.72 -2.34
N LEU A 62 -19.40 1.82 -2.23
CA LEU A 62 -19.14 3.10 -2.89
C LEU A 62 -18.85 4.27 -1.95
N SER A 63 -18.68 3.98 -0.65
CA SER A 63 -18.41 4.99 0.37
C SER A 63 -16.92 5.31 0.56
N TYR A 64 -16.03 4.62 -0.15
CA TYR A 64 -14.58 4.81 -0.01
C TYR A 64 -14.06 5.93 -0.90
N GLY A 65 -12.89 6.48 -0.53
CA GLY A 65 -12.18 7.45 -1.34
C GLY A 65 -11.76 6.89 -2.71
N PHE A 66 -11.61 7.76 -3.70
CA PHE A 66 -11.29 7.33 -5.07
C PHE A 66 -9.96 6.54 -5.18
N LEU A 67 -9.02 6.77 -4.27
CA LEU A 67 -7.74 6.05 -4.24
C LEU A 67 -7.91 4.55 -3.95
N ALA A 68 -8.94 4.16 -3.18
CA ALA A 68 -9.24 2.74 -2.94
C ALA A 68 -9.68 2.04 -4.23
N TYR A 69 -10.52 2.69 -5.05
CA TYR A 69 -10.91 2.14 -6.37
C TYR A 69 -9.76 2.14 -7.35
N LEU A 70 -8.93 3.19 -7.33
CA LEU A 70 -7.70 3.24 -8.13
C LEU A 70 -6.79 2.06 -7.81
N ALA A 71 -6.63 1.67 -6.54
CA ALA A 71 -5.83 0.51 -6.15
C ALA A 71 -6.38 -0.79 -6.75
N ILE A 72 -7.69 -0.99 -6.72
CA ILE A 72 -8.34 -2.17 -7.33
C ILE A 72 -8.12 -2.17 -8.86
N ILE A 73 -8.33 -1.03 -9.51
CA ILE A 73 -8.11 -0.89 -10.95
C ILE A 73 -6.65 -1.19 -11.30
N LEU A 74 -5.68 -0.64 -10.55
CA LEU A 74 -4.26 -0.89 -10.75
C LEU A 74 -3.91 -2.38 -10.57
N ALA A 75 -4.50 -3.06 -9.59
CA ALA A 75 -4.29 -4.49 -9.39
C ALA A 75 -4.80 -5.32 -10.57
N LEU A 76 -5.98 -4.99 -11.11
CA LEU A 76 -6.54 -5.65 -12.29
C LEU A 76 -5.71 -5.37 -13.55
N LEU A 77 -5.30 -4.12 -13.76
CA LEU A 77 -4.45 -3.72 -14.87
C LEU A 77 -3.08 -4.41 -14.80
N THR A 78 -2.47 -4.47 -13.62
CA THR A 78 -1.19 -5.17 -13.42
C THR A 78 -1.35 -6.66 -13.70
N SER A 79 -2.43 -7.28 -13.25
CA SER A 79 -2.71 -8.69 -13.54
C SER A 79 -2.90 -8.95 -15.03
N TYR A 80 -3.64 -8.09 -15.72
CA TYR A 80 -3.84 -8.16 -17.15
C TYR A 80 -2.52 -7.98 -17.91
N PHE A 81 -1.75 -6.96 -17.55
CA PHE A 81 -0.43 -6.68 -18.12
C PHE A 81 0.52 -7.88 -18.00
N LEU A 82 0.65 -8.44 -16.80
CA LEU A 82 1.54 -9.58 -16.55
C LEU A 82 1.14 -10.86 -17.30
N LYS A 83 -0.15 -11.05 -17.58
CA LYS A 83 -0.65 -12.27 -18.23
C LYS A 83 -0.77 -12.17 -19.74
N HIS A 84 -1.10 -10.99 -20.26
CA HIS A 84 -1.55 -10.84 -21.66
C HIS A 84 -0.63 -9.97 -22.52
N THR A 85 0.43 -9.38 -21.94
CA THR A 85 1.37 -8.57 -22.75
C THR A 85 2.73 -9.21 -22.87
N ARG A 86 3.41 -9.00 -24.02
CA ARG A 86 4.79 -9.49 -24.23
C ARG A 86 5.78 -8.96 -23.16
N PRO A 87 5.80 -7.64 -22.83
CA PRO A 87 6.69 -7.15 -21.79
C PRO A 87 6.34 -7.70 -20.40
N GLY A 88 5.08 -7.97 -20.10
CA GLY A 88 4.65 -8.62 -18.86
C GLY A 88 5.15 -10.07 -18.76
N LEU A 89 5.10 -10.83 -19.86
CA LEU A 89 5.64 -12.18 -19.91
C LEU A 89 7.18 -12.19 -19.77
N HIS A 90 7.88 -11.25 -20.42
CA HIS A 90 9.32 -11.08 -20.23
C HIS A 90 9.67 -10.74 -18.77
N LEU A 91 8.90 -9.86 -18.15
CA LEU A 91 9.09 -9.49 -16.74
C LEU A 91 8.93 -10.71 -15.82
N ARG A 92 7.92 -11.55 -16.05
CA ARG A 92 7.74 -12.80 -15.30
C ARG A 92 8.88 -13.78 -15.52
N SER A 93 9.33 -13.98 -16.76
CA SER A 93 10.48 -14.87 -17.05
C SER A 93 11.77 -14.39 -16.37
N VAL A 94 12.02 -13.08 -16.32
CA VAL A 94 13.13 -12.48 -15.58
C VAL A 94 13.00 -12.71 -14.07
N GLY A 95 11.77 -12.70 -13.54
CA GLY A 95 11.48 -12.98 -12.13
C GLY A 95 11.66 -14.45 -11.74
N GLU A 96 11.31 -15.38 -12.64
CA GLU A 96 11.46 -16.82 -12.41
C GLU A 96 12.91 -17.27 -12.56
N SER A 97 13.58 -16.88 -13.65
CA SER A 97 14.99 -17.22 -13.90
C SER A 97 15.65 -16.16 -14.77
N ALA A 98 16.43 -15.29 -14.13
CA ALA A 98 17.15 -14.22 -14.81
C ALA A 98 18.18 -14.78 -15.83
N SER A 99 18.86 -15.88 -15.50
CA SER A 99 19.85 -16.52 -16.39
C SER A 99 19.22 -17.10 -17.65
N THR A 100 18.06 -17.75 -17.50
CA THR A 100 17.33 -18.32 -18.64
C THR A 100 16.76 -17.22 -19.53
N ALA A 101 16.26 -16.13 -18.94
CA ALA A 101 15.75 -14.98 -19.68
C ALA A 101 16.87 -14.28 -20.47
N ASP A 102 18.06 -14.15 -19.90
CA ASP A 102 19.25 -13.60 -20.56
C ASP A 102 19.69 -14.47 -21.74
N ALA A 103 19.74 -15.78 -21.55
CA ALA A 103 20.02 -16.73 -22.60
C ALA A 103 19.03 -16.68 -23.78
N ALA A 104 17.77 -16.29 -23.49
CA ALA A 104 16.72 -16.04 -24.49
C ALA A 104 16.81 -14.66 -25.15
N GLY A 105 17.83 -13.85 -24.84
CA GLY A 105 18.04 -12.51 -25.40
C GLY A 105 17.22 -11.41 -24.76
N ILE A 106 16.63 -11.66 -23.60
CA ILE A 106 15.87 -10.65 -22.86
C ILE A 106 16.82 -9.81 -21.99
N ASN A 107 16.78 -8.50 -22.13
CA ASN A 107 17.62 -7.61 -21.33
C ASN A 107 17.15 -7.56 -19.86
N VAL A 108 17.71 -8.44 -19.04
CA VAL A 108 17.37 -8.62 -17.61
C VAL A 108 17.52 -7.32 -16.82
N THR A 109 18.63 -6.60 -17.04
CA THR A 109 18.91 -5.36 -16.32
C THR A 109 17.83 -4.31 -16.54
N LYS A 110 17.43 -4.09 -17.80
CA LYS A 110 16.38 -3.14 -18.17
C LYS A 110 15.05 -3.49 -17.48
N TYR A 111 14.64 -4.75 -17.50
CA TYR A 111 13.40 -5.18 -16.88
C TYR A 111 13.42 -5.05 -15.36
N LYS A 112 14.55 -5.35 -14.70
CA LYS A 112 14.69 -5.15 -13.25
C LYS A 112 14.57 -3.68 -12.87
N TYR A 113 15.26 -2.76 -13.57
CA TYR A 113 15.15 -1.33 -13.30
C TYR A 113 13.73 -0.80 -13.52
N LEU A 114 13.11 -1.12 -14.64
CA LEU A 114 11.76 -0.68 -14.93
C LEU A 114 10.75 -1.21 -13.90
N ALA A 115 10.85 -2.49 -13.52
CA ALA A 115 9.96 -3.07 -12.52
C ALA A 115 10.11 -2.38 -11.16
N THR A 116 11.35 -2.12 -10.72
CA THR A 116 11.60 -1.44 -9.46
C THR A 116 11.08 -0.01 -9.49
N CYS A 117 11.35 0.76 -10.54
CA CYS A 117 10.88 2.14 -10.67
C CYS A 117 9.34 2.23 -10.70
N ILE A 118 8.70 1.44 -11.56
CA ILE A 118 7.22 1.45 -11.68
C ILE A 118 6.57 0.93 -10.40
N GLY A 119 7.10 -0.15 -9.82
CA GLY A 119 6.62 -0.70 -8.56
C GLY A 119 6.71 0.30 -7.41
N SER A 120 7.83 1.02 -7.30
CA SER A 120 8.02 2.06 -6.27
C SER A 120 7.07 3.24 -6.47
N MET A 121 6.79 3.65 -7.73
CA MET A 121 5.79 4.69 -8.01
C MET A 121 4.39 4.26 -7.55
N ILE A 122 3.99 3.03 -7.83
CA ILE A 122 2.69 2.49 -7.40
C ILE A 122 2.65 2.37 -5.87
N ALA A 123 3.73 1.92 -5.23
CA ALA A 123 3.82 1.86 -3.78
C ALA A 123 3.71 3.25 -3.13
N GLY A 124 4.25 4.29 -3.77
CA GLY A 124 4.10 5.68 -3.34
C GLY A 124 2.64 6.15 -3.27
N LEU A 125 1.78 5.66 -4.18
CA LEU A 125 0.33 5.94 -4.10
C LEU A 125 -0.31 5.33 -2.84
N GLY A 126 0.22 4.20 -2.37
CA GLY A 126 -0.20 3.61 -1.09
C GLY A 126 0.14 4.50 0.11
N GLY A 127 1.31 5.14 0.11
CA GLY A 127 1.68 6.15 1.10
C GLY A 127 0.78 7.39 1.04
N LEU A 128 0.45 7.85 -0.16
CA LEU A 128 -0.50 8.95 -0.36
C LEU A 128 -1.90 8.61 0.19
N TYR A 129 -2.40 7.40 -0.10
CA TYR A 129 -3.66 6.91 0.45
C TYR A 129 -3.64 6.92 1.99
N TYR A 130 -2.56 6.44 2.59
CA TYR A 130 -2.43 6.41 4.03
C TYR A 130 -2.56 7.81 4.64
N VAL A 131 -1.84 8.80 4.12
CA VAL A 131 -1.87 10.17 4.67
C VAL A 131 -3.19 10.86 4.39
N MET A 132 -3.72 10.77 3.17
CA MET A 132 -4.88 11.56 2.75
C MET A 132 -6.22 10.96 3.19
N ASP A 133 -6.37 9.63 3.16
CA ASP A 133 -7.63 8.95 3.46
C ASP A 133 -7.61 8.37 4.88
N TYR A 134 -6.66 7.49 5.21
CA TYR A 134 -6.61 6.80 6.49
C TYR A 134 -6.27 7.74 7.68
N ALA A 135 -5.27 8.60 7.53
CA ALA A 135 -4.82 9.54 8.55
C ALA A 135 -5.53 10.92 8.48
N ASN A 136 -6.60 11.04 7.68
CA ASN A 136 -7.37 12.29 7.51
C ASN A 136 -6.51 13.52 7.20
N GLY A 137 -5.47 13.35 6.38
CA GLY A 137 -4.56 14.42 6.00
C GLY A 137 -3.51 14.79 7.05
N VAL A 138 -3.35 13.99 8.10
CA VAL A 138 -2.30 14.22 9.10
C VAL A 138 -1.07 13.40 8.75
N TRP A 139 0.01 14.10 8.41
CA TRP A 139 1.32 13.47 8.25
C TRP A 139 2.14 13.64 9.54
N SER A 140 2.76 12.57 10.02
CA SER A 140 3.71 12.59 11.14
C SER A 140 4.87 11.64 10.88
N ASN A 141 6.00 11.88 11.58
CA ASN A 141 7.18 11.03 11.46
C ASN A 141 6.84 9.58 11.84
N ASN A 142 7.28 8.63 11.01
CA ASN A 142 7.08 7.19 11.21
C ASN A 142 5.62 6.73 11.36
N ALA A 143 4.63 7.54 11.01
CA ALA A 143 3.21 7.22 11.16
C ALA A 143 2.78 5.97 10.38
N PHE A 144 3.46 5.66 9.28
CA PHE A 144 3.18 4.46 8.48
C PHE A 144 3.57 3.17 9.22
N GLY A 145 4.60 3.23 10.08
CA GLY A 145 5.07 2.12 10.90
C GLY A 145 5.42 0.88 10.05
N ASP A 146 5.09 -0.30 10.59
CA ASP A 146 5.41 -1.60 9.98
C ASP A 146 4.41 -2.08 8.91
N ARG A 147 3.46 -1.23 8.50
CA ARG A 147 2.43 -1.59 7.50
C ARG A 147 3.02 -2.00 6.15
N GLY A 148 4.21 -1.48 5.82
CA GLY A 148 4.95 -1.90 4.63
C GLY A 148 5.36 -3.37 4.68
N TRP A 149 5.79 -3.86 5.84
CA TRP A 149 6.14 -5.28 6.05
C TRP A 149 4.92 -6.18 5.97
N LEU A 150 3.80 -5.74 6.53
CA LEU A 150 2.52 -6.44 6.41
C LEU A 150 2.07 -6.54 4.94
N ALA A 151 2.25 -5.49 4.14
CA ALA A 151 1.96 -5.53 2.72
C ALA A 151 2.84 -6.55 1.96
N ILE A 152 4.14 -6.63 2.30
CA ILE A 152 5.06 -7.62 1.72
C ILE A 152 4.61 -9.03 2.10
N ALA A 153 4.29 -9.28 3.38
CA ALA A 153 3.80 -10.57 3.85
C ALA A 153 2.52 -10.98 3.10
N LEU A 154 1.59 -10.05 2.88
CA LEU A 154 0.37 -10.26 2.09
C LEU A 154 0.68 -10.66 0.65
N VAL A 155 1.64 -10.00 -0.02
CA VAL A 155 2.03 -10.32 -1.39
C VAL A 155 2.64 -11.72 -1.47
N ILE A 156 3.47 -12.11 -0.50
CA ILE A 156 4.05 -13.46 -0.42
C ILE A 156 2.94 -14.49 -0.20
N PHE A 157 2.01 -14.24 0.71
CA PHE A 157 0.86 -15.11 0.97
C PHE A 157 0.01 -15.36 -0.29
N THR A 158 -0.13 -14.37 -1.14
CA THR A 158 -0.91 -14.46 -2.39
C THR A 158 -0.12 -15.01 -3.57
N ILE A 159 1.10 -15.50 -3.33
CA ILE A 159 1.98 -16.10 -4.35
C ILE A 159 2.14 -15.14 -5.55
N TRP A 160 2.42 -13.87 -5.28
CA TRP A 160 2.67 -12.81 -6.30
C TRP A 160 1.53 -12.65 -7.33
N ARG A 161 0.28 -12.99 -6.97
CA ARG A 161 -0.89 -12.85 -7.86
C ARG A 161 -1.69 -11.61 -7.50
N PRO A 162 -1.69 -10.55 -8.32
CA PRO A 162 -2.37 -9.28 -7.99
C PRO A 162 -3.86 -9.42 -7.71
N ASN A 163 -4.58 -10.28 -8.45
CA ASN A 163 -6.01 -10.49 -8.24
C ASN A 163 -6.30 -11.13 -6.88
N VAL A 164 -5.45 -12.08 -6.46
CA VAL A 164 -5.59 -12.76 -5.16
C VAL A 164 -5.21 -11.79 -4.03
N SER A 165 -4.26 -10.88 -4.29
CA SER A 165 -3.85 -9.86 -3.30
C SER A 165 -5.00 -8.92 -2.93
N VAL A 166 -5.90 -8.59 -3.87
CA VAL A 166 -7.09 -7.78 -3.55
C VAL A 166 -8.01 -8.52 -2.58
N LEU A 167 -8.30 -9.81 -2.86
CA LEU A 167 -9.14 -10.61 -1.96
C LEU A 167 -8.50 -10.82 -0.60
N ALA A 168 -7.20 -11.11 -0.58
CA ALA A 168 -6.46 -11.28 0.66
C ALA A 168 -6.42 -9.99 1.49
N SER A 169 -6.22 -8.81 0.88
CA SER A 169 -6.23 -7.54 1.60
C SER A 169 -7.59 -7.22 2.21
N ILE A 170 -8.69 -7.57 1.55
CA ILE A 170 -10.04 -7.43 2.10
C ILE A 170 -10.23 -8.38 3.31
N LEU A 171 -9.80 -9.63 3.18
CA LEU A 171 -9.90 -10.64 4.24
C LEU A 171 -9.08 -10.24 5.47
N PHE A 172 -7.80 -9.92 5.27
CA PHE A 172 -6.92 -9.50 6.37
C PHE A 172 -7.33 -8.15 6.97
N GLY A 173 -7.80 -7.21 6.17
CA GLY A 173 -8.39 -5.96 6.65
C GLY A 173 -9.63 -6.20 7.50
N GLY A 174 -10.50 -7.12 7.08
CA GLY A 174 -11.66 -7.55 7.87
C GLY A 174 -11.26 -8.20 9.20
N LEU A 175 -10.28 -9.10 9.21
CA LEU A 175 -9.73 -9.69 10.43
C LEU A 175 -9.10 -8.64 11.35
N TYR A 176 -8.38 -7.67 10.78
CA TYR A 176 -7.80 -6.56 11.54
C TYR A 176 -8.87 -5.70 12.23
N ILE A 177 -9.98 -5.44 11.56
CA ILE A 177 -11.12 -4.73 12.15
C ILE A 177 -11.80 -5.60 13.21
N LEU A 178 -11.96 -6.89 12.94
CA LEU A 178 -12.62 -7.83 13.85
C LEU A 178 -11.94 -7.86 15.22
N TYR A 179 -10.59 -7.82 15.27
CA TYR A 179 -9.88 -7.82 16.55
C TYR A 179 -10.17 -6.56 17.39
N LEU A 180 -10.55 -5.44 16.76
CA LEU A 180 -10.92 -4.21 17.49
C LEU A 180 -12.30 -4.31 18.14
N TYR A 181 -13.21 -5.14 17.60
CA TYR A 181 -14.58 -5.26 18.08
C TYR A 181 -14.79 -6.39 19.10
N ILE A 182 -14.04 -7.48 18.98
CA ILE A 182 -14.16 -8.64 19.87
C ILE A 182 -13.86 -8.30 21.35
N PRO A 183 -12.82 -7.51 21.68
CA PRO A 183 -12.47 -7.22 23.08
C PRO A 183 -13.46 -6.33 23.82
N THR A 184 -14.30 -5.56 23.13
CA THR A 184 -15.28 -4.68 23.77
C THR A 184 -16.43 -5.42 24.48
N GLY A 185 -16.58 -6.72 24.24
CA GLY A 185 -17.56 -7.57 24.92
C GLY A 185 -16.99 -8.45 26.05
N MET A 186 -15.67 -8.45 26.25
CA MET A 186 -15.00 -9.25 27.26
C MET A 186 -14.12 -8.37 28.13
N ASP A 187 -14.47 -8.27 29.41
CA ASP A 187 -13.87 -7.37 30.43
C ASP A 187 -12.39 -7.69 30.80
N HIS A 188 -11.66 -8.45 29.99
CA HIS A 188 -10.30 -8.88 30.29
C HIS A 188 -9.30 -8.35 29.27
N MET A 189 -8.51 -7.35 29.67
CA MET A 189 -7.37 -6.80 28.89
C MET A 189 -6.32 -7.86 28.49
N GLU A 190 -6.26 -8.99 29.17
CA GLU A 190 -5.29 -10.06 28.88
C GLU A 190 -5.46 -10.72 27.52
N TYR A 191 -6.65 -10.68 26.95
CA TYR A 191 -6.90 -11.31 25.63
C TYR A 191 -6.57 -10.40 24.44
N GLN A 192 -6.38 -9.08 24.65
CA GLN A 192 -6.06 -8.16 23.56
C GLN A 192 -4.70 -8.44 22.93
N GLU A 193 -3.73 -8.91 23.69
CA GLU A 193 -2.40 -9.24 23.18
C GLU A 193 -2.38 -10.56 22.39
N LEU A 194 -3.26 -11.51 22.73
CA LEU A 194 -3.38 -12.77 21.99
C LEU A 194 -3.92 -12.61 20.57
N TYR A 195 -4.75 -11.59 20.32
CA TYR A 195 -5.32 -11.32 19.00
C TYR A 195 -4.42 -10.44 18.11
N LYS A 196 -3.34 -9.88 18.68
CA LYS A 196 -2.33 -9.12 17.93
C LYS A 196 -1.23 -10.00 17.32
N MET A 197 -1.09 -11.24 17.83
CA MET A 197 -0.17 -12.24 17.29
C MET A 197 -0.75 -12.94 16.06
#